data_57555147c39e85cc7cb6d249d2232ac3
#
_entry.id   57555147c39e85cc7cb6d249d2232ac3
#
_cell.length_a   1.000
_cell.length_b   1.000
_cell.length_c   1.000
_cell.angle_alpha   90.00
_cell.angle_beta   90.00
_cell.angle_gamma   90.00
#
_symmetry.space_group_name_H-M   'P 1'
#
loop_
_entity.id
_entity.type
_entity.pdbx_description
1 polymer ?
#
loop_
_entity_poly.entity_id
_entity_poly.type
_entity_poly.pdbx_seq_one_letter_code
_entity_poly.pdbx_strand_id
1 'polypeptide(L)'
;MIENPNEVVTKALVRLVAVPGLDSKAALITLDNGLDYKKPNSFGPAGLRSLDEAITTATAADPAFIALTGKPYIFCVGADITGMPLITDRAQAVELGELGHRVFARLKDSAVPTFAFINGAALGSGLEVALHCHYRTVSTGAAALGLPEVAIGLIPGWGGSQLLPNLIGAPGAAQVILQNPLTQKVLKPKQAAEMGVADVLFEPADFLERSLEWAAGVVKGEITVERPEIDRDMWDGVLFFARQQLDEKLHGAVPSANKALELLALAKDASFADGTAAETEALADLIMGDESRASLYAFDLVQRRAKRPVGVPDKSLARKVTKVGIVGAGLMASQLALLFARRLEVPVVLTDLDQARVDKGVEYVHGQVDKMVSRGRMDEGTAAKLRGLVSGSVDKSVFADADFVIEAVFENLDVKKQVWAEIEKIVSPDAVLATNTSSLSVTAMAADLDHPERVVGFHFFNPVAVLPLLEIVKGERTDDATLATAFAVGKELKKSCVLVK
;
A
#
# COMPACT_ATOMS: atom_id res chain seq x y z
N MET A 1 6.75 2.49 32.27
CA MET A 1 5.70 2.60 31.25
C MET A 1 6.26 3.30 30.03
N ILE A 2 6.09 2.72 28.87
CA ILE A 2 6.53 3.34 27.60
C ILE A 2 5.64 4.56 27.32
N GLU A 3 6.26 5.69 27.01
CA GLU A 3 5.59 6.90 26.56
C GLU A 3 6.14 7.32 25.20
N ASN A 4 5.26 7.69 24.29
CA ASN A 4 5.65 8.34 23.04
C ASN A 4 5.16 9.80 23.09
N PRO A 5 6.04 10.78 23.35
CA PRO A 5 5.66 12.19 23.46
C PRO A 5 5.13 12.78 22.14
N ASN A 6 5.36 12.09 21.01
CA ASN A 6 4.91 12.49 19.68
C ASN A 6 3.68 11.70 19.21
N GLU A 7 3.08 10.86 20.07
CA GLU A 7 1.91 10.06 19.73
C GLU A 7 0.72 10.94 19.35
N VAL A 8 0.17 10.73 18.17
CA VAL A 8 -1.16 11.23 17.83
C VAL A 8 -2.18 10.26 18.41
N VAL A 9 -2.61 10.54 19.63
CA VAL A 9 -3.43 9.62 20.41
C VAL A 9 -4.76 9.34 19.73
N THR A 10 -5.02 8.08 19.39
CA THR A 10 -6.34 7.60 19.01
C THR A 10 -7.18 7.40 20.28
N LYS A 11 -8.17 8.26 20.47
CA LYS A 11 -9.12 8.16 21.58
C LYS A 11 -10.20 7.14 21.24
N ALA A 12 -10.60 6.35 22.22
CA ALA A 12 -11.72 5.43 22.15
C ALA A 12 -12.93 6.06 22.87
N LEU A 13 -13.93 6.49 22.10
CA LEU A 13 -15.08 7.25 22.60
C LEU A 13 -16.30 6.33 22.74
N VAL A 14 -16.82 6.20 23.94
CA VAL A 14 -17.98 5.33 24.24
C VAL A 14 -19.29 6.08 24.08
N ARG A 15 -20.23 5.48 23.38
CA ARG A 15 -21.65 5.91 23.30
C ARG A 15 -22.57 4.73 23.55
N LEU A 16 -23.60 4.95 24.35
CA LEU A 16 -24.67 3.98 24.52
C LEU A 16 -25.79 4.26 23.53
N VAL A 17 -25.99 3.32 22.60
CA VAL A 17 -26.93 3.43 21.48
C VAL A 17 -28.11 2.50 21.71
N ALA A 18 -29.33 3.02 21.59
CA ALA A 18 -30.54 2.20 21.56
C ALA A 18 -30.58 1.51 20.16
N VAL A 19 -30.75 0.19 20.16
CA VAL A 19 -30.86 -0.60 18.93
C VAL A 19 -32.25 -1.22 18.90
N PRO A 20 -33.04 -1.04 17.82
CA PRO A 20 -34.36 -1.61 17.71
C PRO A 20 -34.38 -3.12 17.98
N GLY A 21 -35.34 -3.53 18.84
CA GLY A 21 -35.53 -4.94 19.19
C GLY A 21 -34.59 -5.49 20.27
N LEU A 22 -33.83 -4.63 20.96
CA LEU A 22 -33.07 -4.97 22.16
C LEU A 22 -33.58 -4.19 23.37
N ASP A 23 -33.64 -4.85 24.52
CA ASP A 23 -34.07 -4.23 25.80
C ASP A 23 -32.94 -3.36 26.38
N SER A 24 -31.69 -3.83 26.28
CA SER A 24 -30.52 -3.08 26.72
C SER A 24 -29.86 -2.35 25.55
N LYS A 25 -29.21 -1.21 25.85
CA LYS A 25 -28.43 -0.45 24.85
C LYS A 25 -27.17 -1.21 24.43
N ALA A 26 -26.71 -0.97 23.21
CA ALA A 26 -25.38 -1.36 22.78
C ALA A 26 -24.34 -0.30 23.20
N ALA A 27 -23.12 -0.73 23.54
CA ALA A 27 -22.01 0.17 23.75
C ALA A 27 -21.18 0.28 22.44
N LEU A 28 -21.23 1.43 21.79
CA LEU A 28 -20.45 1.72 20.60
C LEU A 28 -19.19 2.48 20.98
N ILE A 29 -18.02 1.89 20.74
CA ILE A 29 -16.70 2.49 20.92
C ILE A 29 -16.23 3.00 19.56
N THR A 30 -15.98 4.30 19.44
CA THR A 30 -15.47 4.91 18.21
C THR A 30 -14.01 5.30 18.38
N LEU A 31 -13.13 4.78 17.52
CA LEU A 31 -11.72 5.15 17.44
C LEU A 31 -11.58 6.45 16.65
N ASP A 32 -11.04 7.50 17.28
CA ASP A 32 -10.87 8.80 16.65
C ASP A 32 -9.65 9.54 17.22
N ASN A 33 -8.70 9.89 16.36
CA ASN A 33 -7.54 10.70 16.75
C ASN A 33 -7.79 12.22 16.64
N GLY A 34 -9.03 12.65 16.39
CA GLY A 34 -9.41 14.07 16.29
C GLY A 34 -8.89 14.79 15.05
N LEU A 35 -8.26 14.10 14.12
CA LEU A 35 -7.73 14.68 12.89
C LEU A 35 -8.62 14.35 11.69
N ASP A 36 -8.35 15.04 10.55
CA ASP A 36 -8.97 14.80 9.25
C ASP A 36 -9.02 13.29 8.92
N TYR A 37 -10.06 12.87 8.19
CA TYR A 37 -10.24 11.49 7.73
C TYR A 37 -9.08 10.91 6.91
N LYS A 38 -8.22 11.77 6.32
CA LYS A 38 -6.99 11.36 5.62
C LYS A 38 -5.85 10.99 6.57
N LYS A 39 -5.98 11.31 7.86
CA LYS A 39 -5.00 10.97 8.87
C LYS A 39 -5.45 9.72 9.60
N PRO A 40 -4.72 8.60 9.48
CA PRO A 40 -5.17 7.33 10.03
C PRO A 40 -5.20 7.34 11.56
N ASN A 41 -6.12 6.54 12.13
CA ASN A 41 -6.02 6.08 13.50
C ASN A 41 -4.89 5.05 13.60
N SER A 42 -4.11 5.10 14.65
CA SER A 42 -3.08 4.10 14.99
C SER A 42 -3.01 3.94 16.51
N PHE A 43 -2.53 2.80 16.99
CA PHE A 43 -2.38 2.54 18.42
C PHE A 43 -0.94 2.75 18.85
N GLY A 44 -0.71 3.76 19.69
CA GLY A 44 0.44 3.86 20.55
C GLY A 44 0.07 3.52 22.00
N PRO A 45 0.98 3.63 22.95
CA PRO A 45 0.71 3.30 24.36
C PRO A 45 -0.45 4.09 24.97
N ALA A 46 -0.60 5.37 24.64
CA ALA A 46 -1.71 6.19 25.13
C ALA A 46 -3.05 5.82 24.46
N GLY A 47 -3.04 5.51 23.18
CA GLY A 47 -4.21 4.99 22.46
C GLY A 47 -4.69 3.66 23.00
N LEU A 48 -3.79 2.73 23.34
CA LEU A 48 -4.12 1.45 23.97
C LEU A 48 -4.75 1.68 25.37
N ARG A 49 -4.21 2.59 26.18
CA ARG A 49 -4.82 2.95 27.47
C ARG A 49 -6.22 3.54 27.31
N SER A 50 -6.39 4.41 26.30
CA SER A 50 -7.73 4.97 26.01
C SER A 50 -8.74 3.88 25.62
N LEU A 51 -8.32 2.86 24.88
CA LEU A 51 -9.17 1.73 24.53
C LEU A 51 -9.48 0.87 25.78
N ASP A 52 -8.51 0.65 26.66
CA ASP A 52 -8.69 -0.09 27.90
C ASP A 52 -9.74 0.57 28.83
N GLU A 53 -9.65 1.90 28.99
CA GLU A 53 -10.63 2.70 29.72
C GLU A 53 -12.02 2.67 29.08
N ALA A 54 -12.08 2.73 27.75
CA ALA A 54 -13.32 2.66 26.99
C ALA A 54 -14.01 1.30 27.15
N ILE A 55 -13.26 0.19 27.10
CA ILE A 55 -13.78 -1.16 27.33
C ILE A 55 -14.33 -1.25 28.79
N THR A 56 -13.60 -0.69 29.77
CA THR A 56 -14.06 -0.65 31.16
C THR A 56 -15.37 0.10 31.27
N THR A 57 -15.48 1.29 30.67
CA THR A 57 -16.69 2.11 30.67
C THR A 57 -17.87 1.40 29.99
N ALA A 58 -17.60 0.79 28.82
CA ALA A 58 -18.59 0.05 28.05
C ALA A 58 -19.14 -1.14 28.85
N THR A 59 -18.26 -1.94 29.46
CA THR A 59 -18.65 -3.12 30.26
C THR A 59 -19.44 -2.71 31.49
N ALA A 60 -19.07 -1.65 32.19
CA ALA A 60 -19.78 -1.17 33.37
C ALA A 60 -21.21 -0.69 33.07
N ALA A 61 -21.54 -0.39 31.84
CA ALA A 61 -22.88 0.01 31.41
C ALA A 61 -23.85 -1.15 31.17
N ASP A 62 -23.42 -2.39 31.37
CA ASP A 62 -24.20 -3.63 31.16
C ASP A 62 -24.92 -3.64 29.79
N PRO A 63 -24.16 -3.52 28.68
CA PRO A 63 -24.75 -3.41 27.36
C PRO A 63 -25.21 -4.77 26.81
N ALA A 64 -26.14 -4.76 25.85
CA ALA A 64 -26.51 -5.96 25.11
C ALA A 64 -25.32 -6.53 24.30
N PHE A 65 -24.47 -5.65 23.84
CA PHE A 65 -23.17 -5.99 23.15
C PHE A 65 -22.25 -4.78 23.14
N ILE A 66 -20.98 -5.02 22.89
CA ILE A 66 -19.96 -3.99 22.64
C ILE A 66 -19.58 -3.99 21.16
N ALA A 67 -19.60 -2.84 20.50
CA ALA A 67 -19.15 -2.69 19.13
C ALA A 67 -18.00 -1.68 19.04
N LEU A 68 -17.01 -1.98 18.22
CA LEU A 68 -15.87 -1.11 17.92
C LEU A 68 -15.95 -0.64 16.48
N THR A 69 -15.83 0.67 16.23
CA THR A 69 -15.77 1.26 14.89
C THR A 69 -14.72 2.37 14.84
N GLY A 70 -14.41 2.86 13.64
CA GLY A 70 -13.50 3.98 13.46
C GLY A 70 -14.20 5.26 13.04
N LYS A 71 -13.47 6.36 12.98
CA LYS A 71 -13.94 7.59 12.33
C LYS A 71 -14.23 7.35 10.84
N PRO A 72 -14.95 8.25 10.13
CA PRO A 72 -15.32 8.03 8.73
C PRO A 72 -14.13 7.60 7.85
N TYR A 73 -14.32 6.55 7.05
CA TYR A 73 -13.39 5.94 6.09
C TYR A 73 -12.12 5.29 6.66
N ILE A 74 -11.87 5.38 7.97
CA ILE A 74 -10.69 4.78 8.62
C ILE A 74 -11.15 4.03 9.88
N PHE A 75 -10.89 2.73 9.91
CA PHE A 75 -11.05 1.96 11.14
C PHE A 75 -9.79 2.16 12.02
N CYS A 76 -8.69 1.49 11.69
CA CYS A 76 -7.38 1.68 12.31
C CYS A 76 -6.29 1.08 11.42
N VAL A 77 -5.13 1.73 11.30
CA VAL A 77 -4.07 1.27 10.38
C VAL A 77 -2.75 0.99 11.10
N GLY A 78 -2.81 0.14 12.10
CA GLY A 78 -1.64 -0.42 12.74
C GLY A 78 -1.19 0.31 14.01
N ALA A 79 -0.06 -0.15 14.54
CA ALA A 79 0.61 0.49 15.65
C ALA A 79 1.24 1.83 15.23
N ASP A 80 1.42 2.73 16.19
CA ASP A 80 2.18 3.97 15.96
C ASP A 80 3.67 3.67 15.85
N ILE A 81 4.11 3.45 14.61
CA ILE A 81 5.52 3.16 14.32
C ILE A 81 6.46 4.34 14.59
N THR A 82 5.95 5.56 14.83
CA THR A 82 6.79 6.72 15.14
C THR A 82 7.42 6.61 16.53
N GLY A 83 6.83 5.81 17.41
CA GLY A 83 7.37 5.47 18.73
C GLY A 83 8.44 4.37 18.71
N MET A 84 8.53 3.57 17.65
CA MET A 84 9.48 2.45 17.60
C MET A 84 10.94 2.84 17.80
N PRO A 85 11.46 3.96 17.23
CA PRO A 85 12.82 4.40 17.47
C PRO A 85 13.12 4.81 18.92
N LEU A 86 12.10 5.02 19.75
CA LEU A 86 12.22 5.38 21.16
C LEU A 86 12.41 4.16 22.06
N ILE A 87 12.17 2.96 21.54
CA ILE A 87 12.37 1.70 22.24
C ILE A 87 13.88 1.39 22.20
N THR A 88 14.55 1.50 23.35
CA THR A 88 16.01 1.38 23.45
C THR A 88 16.47 0.08 24.08
N ASP A 89 15.57 -0.63 24.74
CA ASP A 89 15.87 -1.93 25.35
C ASP A 89 14.73 -2.94 25.14
N ARG A 90 15.07 -4.21 25.27
CA ARG A 90 14.18 -5.33 25.03
C ARG A 90 12.99 -5.38 26.00
N ALA A 91 13.17 -4.96 27.24
CA ALA A 91 12.11 -4.99 28.24
C ALA A 91 10.98 -4.00 27.87
N GLN A 92 11.32 -2.84 27.31
CA GLN A 92 10.33 -1.91 26.76
C GLN A 92 9.57 -2.52 25.59
N ALA A 93 10.24 -3.27 24.71
CA ALA A 93 9.58 -3.94 23.59
C ALA A 93 8.60 -5.02 24.09
N VAL A 94 8.98 -5.81 25.08
CA VAL A 94 8.12 -6.79 25.75
C VAL A 94 6.93 -6.10 26.41
N GLU A 95 7.14 -5.02 27.17
CA GLU A 95 6.05 -4.26 27.83
C GLU A 95 5.02 -3.74 26.80
N LEU A 96 5.47 -3.30 25.62
CA LEU A 96 4.58 -2.87 24.53
C LEU A 96 3.76 -4.03 23.99
N GLY A 97 4.37 -5.18 23.72
CA GLY A 97 3.69 -6.40 23.28
C GLY A 97 2.62 -6.84 24.27
N GLU A 98 2.99 -6.96 25.55
CA GLU A 98 2.08 -7.33 26.64
C GLU A 98 0.93 -6.35 26.82
N LEU A 99 1.17 -5.04 26.68
CA LEU A 99 0.13 -4.03 26.79
C LEU A 99 -0.95 -4.22 25.72
N GLY A 100 -0.55 -4.41 24.45
CA GLY A 100 -1.51 -4.64 23.36
C GLY A 100 -2.30 -5.93 23.53
N HIS A 101 -1.64 -7.03 23.87
CA HIS A 101 -2.31 -8.31 24.14
C HIS A 101 -3.32 -8.19 25.28
N ARG A 102 -2.93 -7.59 26.40
CA ARG A 102 -3.80 -7.43 27.54
C ARG A 102 -5.06 -6.61 27.22
N VAL A 103 -4.90 -5.52 26.48
CA VAL A 103 -6.03 -4.64 26.14
C VAL A 103 -6.95 -5.31 25.13
N PHE A 104 -6.41 -5.91 24.08
CA PHE A 104 -7.23 -6.52 23.03
C PHE A 104 -7.93 -7.81 23.50
N ALA A 105 -7.28 -8.62 24.35
CA ALA A 105 -7.87 -9.82 24.91
C ALA A 105 -9.18 -9.55 25.65
N ARG A 106 -9.35 -8.34 26.24
CA ARG A 106 -10.60 -7.96 26.93
C ARG A 106 -11.83 -7.98 26.01
N LEU A 107 -11.65 -7.74 24.70
CA LEU A 107 -12.75 -7.85 23.72
C LEU A 107 -13.11 -9.31 23.47
N LYS A 108 -12.10 -10.18 23.35
CA LYS A 108 -12.26 -11.61 23.13
C LYS A 108 -12.89 -12.30 24.35
N ASP A 109 -12.46 -11.91 25.55
CA ASP A 109 -12.88 -12.51 26.81
C ASP A 109 -14.10 -11.80 27.43
N SER A 110 -14.76 -10.94 26.67
CA SER A 110 -15.94 -10.21 27.11
C SER A 110 -17.12 -11.14 27.38
N ALA A 111 -17.83 -10.89 28.51
CA ALA A 111 -19.02 -11.64 28.86
C ALA A 111 -20.22 -11.40 27.93
N VAL A 112 -20.20 -10.29 27.18
CA VAL A 112 -21.21 -9.96 26.16
C VAL A 112 -20.60 -10.06 24.77
N PRO A 113 -21.38 -10.33 23.70
CA PRO A 113 -20.87 -10.38 22.35
C PRO A 113 -20.14 -9.07 21.96
N THR A 114 -19.01 -9.20 21.28
CA THR A 114 -18.22 -8.08 20.77
C THR A 114 -18.20 -8.08 19.25
N PHE A 115 -18.30 -6.89 18.65
CA PHE A 115 -18.37 -6.70 17.21
C PHE A 115 -17.32 -5.67 16.74
N ALA A 116 -16.63 -5.96 15.65
CA ALA A 116 -15.85 -4.97 14.93
C ALA A 116 -16.65 -4.51 13.69
N PHE A 117 -17.05 -3.24 13.68
CA PHE A 117 -17.69 -2.60 12.54
C PHE A 117 -16.61 -1.89 11.72
N ILE A 118 -16.01 -2.60 10.78
CA ILE A 118 -14.85 -2.14 9.98
C ILE A 118 -15.36 -1.22 8.86
N ASN A 119 -15.50 0.06 9.19
CA ASN A 119 -16.03 1.10 8.29
C ASN A 119 -15.02 1.66 7.30
N GLY A 120 -13.76 1.24 7.36
CA GLY A 120 -12.67 1.73 6.52
C GLY A 120 -11.43 0.85 6.58
N ALA A 121 -10.25 1.41 6.27
CA ALA A 121 -9.01 0.66 6.29
C ALA A 121 -8.71 0.06 7.68
N ALA A 122 -8.41 -1.24 7.71
CA ALA A 122 -8.02 -2.00 8.90
C ALA A 122 -6.73 -2.78 8.62
N LEU A 123 -5.60 -2.23 9.05
CA LEU A 123 -4.28 -2.83 8.80
C LEU A 123 -3.54 -3.05 10.11
N GLY A 124 -2.70 -4.08 10.16
CA GLY A 124 -1.90 -4.37 11.34
C GLY A 124 -2.75 -4.48 12.60
N SER A 125 -2.37 -3.79 13.66
CA SER A 125 -3.11 -3.78 14.92
C SER A 125 -4.58 -3.35 14.78
N GLY A 126 -4.95 -2.64 13.71
CA GLY A 126 -6.34 -2.35 13.39
C GLY A 126 -7.11 -3.60 12.98
N LEU A 127 -6.50 -4.52 12.24
CA LEU A 127 -7.11 -5.81 11.97
C LEU A 127 -7.00 -6.73 13.20
N GLU A 128 -5.89 -6.68 13.94
CA GLU A 128 -5.72 -7.49 15.15
C GLU A 128 -6.79 -7.21 16.21
N VAL A 129 -7.09 -5.94 16.49
CA VAL A 129 -8.18 -5.61 17.44
C VAL A 129 -9.55 -6.09 16.94
N ALA A 130 -9.77 -6.06 15.62
CA ALA A 130 -11.00 -6.61 15.03
C ALA A 130 -11.06 -8.14 15.12
N LEU A 131 -9.92 -8.84 15.04
CA LEU A 131 -9.84 -10.29 15.23
C LEU A 131 -10.12 -10.72 16.67
N HIS A 132 -9.91 -9.84 17.65
CA HIS A 132 -10.28 -10.09 19.04
C HIS A 132 -11.79 -9.92 19.30
N CYS A 133 -12.52 -9.28 18.39
CA CYS A 133 -13.97 -9.27 18.48
C CYS A 133 -14.58 -10.61 18.04
N HIS A 134 -15.72 -10.99 18.64
CA HIS A 134 -16.41 -12.22 18.26
C HIS A 134 -16.89 -12.19 16.80
N TYR A 135 -17.31 -11.01 16.31
CA TYR A 135 -17.88 -10.83 14.98
C TYR A 135 -17.32 -9.60 14.27
N ARG A 136 -17.34 -9.62 12.92
CA ARG A 136 -16.79 -8.57 12.06
C ARG A 136 -17.72 -8.25 10.90
N THR A 137 -18.29 -7.04 10.88
CA THR A 137 -18.92 -6.48 9.68
C THR A 137 -17.90 -5.61 8.94
N VAL A 138 -17.91 -5.62 7.63
CA VAL A 138 -16.96 -4.86 6.81
C VAL A 138 -17.69 -4.05 5.75
N SER A 139 -17.36 -2.75 5.66
CA SER A 139 -17.87 -1.89 4.59
C SER A 139 -17.28 -2.28 3.24
N THR A 140 -18.11 -2.39 2.20
CA THR A 140 -17.64 -2.60 0.81
C THR A 140 -16.75 -1.47 0.31
N GLY A 141 -16.84 -0.29 0.94
CA GLY A 141 -15.96 0.87 0.69
C GLY A 141 -14.62 0.85 1.43
N ALA A 142 -14.34 -0.16 2.27
CA ALA A 142 -13.06 -0.22 2.97
C ALA A 142 -11.89 -0.39 1.99
N ALA A 143 -10.89 0.48 2.10
CA ALA A 143 -9.80 0.55 1.14
C ALA A 143 -8.87 -0.67 1.21
N ALA A 144 -8.63 -1.21 2.42
CA ALA A 144 -7.63 -2.24 2.68
C ALA A 144 -7.89 -2.96 4.00
N LEU A 145 -7.68 -4.28 4.01
CA LEU A 145 -7.58 -5.10 5.21
C LEU A 145 -6.31 -5.97 5.11
N GLY A 146 -5.60 -6.20 6.23
CA GLY A 146 -4.42 -7.06 6.21
C GLY A 146 -3.50 -6.89 7.40
N LEU A 147 -2.48 -7.76 7.44
CA LEU A 147 -1.41 -7.76 8.44
C LEU A 147 -0.05 -7.56 7.71
N PRO A 148 0.35 -6.30 7.43
CA PRO A 148 1.50 -6.00 6.57
C PRO A 148 2.84 -5.94 7.31
N GLU A 149 2.91 -6.34 8.57
CA GLU A 149 4.05 -6.14 9.49
C GLU A 149 5.36 -6.73 8.95
N VAL A 150 5.31 -7.86 8.26
CA VAL A 150 6.50 -8.51 7.69
C VAL A 150 7.21 -7.62 6.67
N ALA A 151 6.48 -6.77 5.95
CA ALA A 151 7.07 -5.82 5.01
C ALA A 151 7.88 -4.69 5.66
N ILE A 152 7.71 -4.47 6.96
CA ILE A 152 8.45 -3.47 7.73
C ILE A 152 9.37 -4.10 8.78
N GLY A 153 9.69 -5.39 8.62
CA GLY A 153 10.62 -6.12 9.48
C GLY A 153 10.04 -6.55 10.84
N LEU A 154 8.72 -6.53 10.99
CA LEU A 154 8.00 -6.92 12.21
C LEU A 154 7.07 -8.12 11.93
N ILE A 155 6.32 -8.53 12.92
CA ILE A 155 5.23 -9.52 12.85
C ILE A 155 3.94 -8.90 13.38
N PRO A 156 2.76 -9.47 13.06
CA PRO A 156 1.55 -9.21 13.84
C PRO A 156 1.84 -9.55 15.29
N GLY A 157 1.85 -8.56 16.17
CA GLY A 157 2.40 -8.71 17.50
C GLY A 157 1.38 -8.55 18.63
N TRP A 158 0.09 -8.49 18.27
CA TRP A 158 -1.01 -8.38 19.25
C TRP A 158 -2.13 -9.38 18.95
N GLY A 159 -1.74 -10.64 18.69
CA GLY A 159 -2.65 -11.78 18.52
C GLY A 159 -2.92 -12.18 17.07
N GLY A 160 -2.47 -11.40 16.10
CA GLY A 160 -2.77 -11.64 14.69
C GLY A 160 -2.25 -12.96 14.16
N SER A 161 -1.03 -13.37 14.57
CA SER A 161 -0.43 -14.63 14.15
C SER A 161 -1.08 -15.86 14.80
N GLN A 162 -1.91 -15.66 15.83
CA GLN A 162 -2.63 -16.73 16.53
C GLN A 162 -4.12 -16.79 16.16
N LEU A 163 -4.78 -15.62 16.12
CA LEU A 163 -6.22 -15.54 15.85
C LEU A 163 -6.54 -15.78 14.38
N LEU A 164 -5.78 -15.17 13.47
CA LEU A 164 -6.09 -15.27 12.04
C LEU A 164 -6.00 -16.70 11.53
N PRO A 165 -4.93 -17.49 11.78
CA PRO A 165 -4.86 -18.88 11.31
C PRO A 165 -5.93 -19.78 11.93
N ASN A 166 -6.35 -19.49 13.15
CA ASN A 166 -7.45 -20.20 13.81
C ASN A 166 -8.85 -19.70 13.38
N LEU A 167 -8.93 -18.67 12.54
CA LEU A 167 -10.15 -18.19 11.93
C LEU A 167 -10.32 -18.64 10.47
N ILE A 168 -9.24 -18.61 9.68
CA ILE A 168 -9.28 -18.84 8.22
C ILE A 168 -8.32 -19.95 7.73
N GLY A 169 -7.71 -20.69 8.65
CA GLY A 169 -6.75 -21.75 8.35
C GLY A 169 -5.35 -21.27 7.95
N ALA A 170 -4.40 -22.20 7.91
CA ALA A 170 -3.01 -21.92 7.56
C ALA A 170 -2.83 -21.33 6.14
N PRO A 171 -3.55 -21.80 5.09
CA PRO A 171 -3.40 -21.21 3.75
C PRO A 171 -3.74 -19.73 3.70
N GLY A 172 -4.89 -19.37 4.28
CA GLY A 172 -5.34 -17.97 4.33
C GLY A 172 -4.41 -17.11 5.17
N ALA A 173 -3.97 -17.58 6.32
CA ALA A 173 -3.05 -16.87 7.20
C ALA A 173 -1.67 -16.65 6.55
N ALA A 174 -1.10 -17.69 5.92
CA ALA A 174 0.16 -17.58 5.18
C ALA A 174 0.05 -16.55 4.02
N GLN A 175 -1.09 -16.51 3.34
CA GLN A 175 -1.33 -15.50 2.31
C GLN A 175 -1.34 -14.09 2.89
N VAL A 176 -2.08 -13.85 4.00
CA VAL A 176 -2.28 -12.50 4.57
C VAL A 176 -1.05 -12.00 5.31
N ILE A 177 -0.36 -12.88 6.05
CA ILE A 177 0.77 -12.50 6.93
C ILE A 177 2.12 -12.54 6.20
N LEU A 178 2.30 -13.44 5.21
CA LEU A 178 3.57 -13.62 4.51
C LEU A 178 3.53 -13.13 3.07
N GLN A 179 2.66 -13.68 2.22
CA GLN A 179 2.70 -13.44 0.78
C GLN A 179 2.25 -12.04 0.39
N ASN A 180 1.16 -11.55 0.97
CA ASN A 180 0.61 -10.24 0.67
C ASN A 180 1.57 -9.10 1.05
N PRO A 181 2.15 -9.05 2.27
CA PRO A 181 3.13 -8.03 2.64
C PRO A 181 4.34 -7.99 1.72
N LEU A 182 4.95 -9.15 1.44
CA LEU A 182 6.12 -9.26 0.57
C LEU A 182 5.85 -8.88 -0.90
N THR A 183 4.58 -8.83 -1.30
CA THR A 183 4.15 -8.38 -2.65
C THR A 183 3.37 -7.07 -2.63
N GLN A 184 3.38 -6.35 -1.49
CA GLN A 184 2.68 -5.08 -1.28
C GLN A 184 1.17 -5.16 -1.60
N LYS A 185 0.55 -6.28 -1.29
CA LYS A 185 -0.88 -6.51 -1.47
C LYS A 185 -1.62 -6.42 -0.14
N VAL A 186 -2.90 -6.13 -0.22
CA VAL A 186 -3.86 -6.13 0.89
C VAL A 186 -5.15 -6.77 0.43
N LEU A 187 -5.97 -7.24 1.35
CA LEU A 187 -7.29 -7.77 1.03
C LEU A 187 -8.24 -6.62 0.69
N LYS A 188 -9.11 -6.87 -0.28
CA LYS A 188 -10.31 -6.09 -0.52
C LYS A 188 -11.48 -6.68 0.27
N PRO A 189 -12.54 -5.91 0.57
CA PRO A 189 -13.67 -6.40 1.39
C PRO A 189 -14.25 -7.73 0.91
N LYS A 190 -14.46 -7.88 -0.41
CA LYS A 190 -14.96 -9.12 -1.00
C LYS A 190 -14.02 -10.31 -0.74
N GLN A 191 -12.72 -10.12 -0.89
CA GLN A 191 -11.72 -11.16 -0.60
C GLN A 191 -11.70 -11.52 0.89
N ALA A 192 -11.85 -10.52 1.78
CA ALA A 192 -11.91 -10.74 3.22
C ALA A 192 -13.14 -11.58 3.61
N ALA A 193 -14.29 -11.36 2.96
CA ALA A 193 -15.49 -12.16 3.17
C ALA A 193 -15.33 -13.59 2.60
N GLU A 194 -14.82 -13.72 1.38
CA GLU A 194 -14.56 -15.02 0.76
C GLU A 194 -13.60 -15.90 1.59
N MET A 195 -12.65 -15.28 2.30
CA MET A 195 -11.71 -15.96 3.18
C MET A 195 -12.23 -16.20 4.60
N GLY A 196 -13.36 -15.63 4.99
CA GLY A 196 -13.91 -15.74 6.34
C GLY A 196 -13.33 -14.72 7.36
N VAL A 197 -12.55 -13.74 6.92
CA VAL A 197 -12.09 -12.63 7.77
C VAL A 197 -13.24 -11.70 8.13
N ALA A 198 -14.16 -11.46 7.20
CA ALA A 198 -15.40 -10.72 7.43
C ALA A 198 -16.58 -11.71 7.50
N ASP A 199 -17.45 -11.53 8.49
CA ASP A 199 -18.68 -12.35 8.63
C ASP A 199 -19.79 -11.84 7.69
N VAL A 200 -19.85 -10.52 7.43
CA VAL A 200 -20.81 -9.92 6.49
C VAL A 200 -20.28 -8.59 5.91
N LEU A 201 -20.75 -8.27 4.70
CA LEU A 201 -20.44 -7.01 4.02
C LEU A 201 -21.68 -6.12 3.95
N PHE A 202 -21.48 -4.81 4.17
CA PHE A 202 -22.53 -3.79 3.97
C PHE A 202 -22.00 -2.62 3.14
N GLU A 203 -22.91 -1.95 2.44
CA GLU A 203 -22.59 -0.76 1.66
C GLU A 203 -22.22 0.43 2.58
N PRO A 204 -21.35 1.34 2.11
CA PRO A 204 -20.88 2.46 2.93
C PRO A 204 -21.96 3.42 3.40
N ALA A 205 -23.04 3.57 2.63
CA ALA A 205 -24.08 4.59 2.86
C ALA A 205 -24.86 4.38 4.16
N ASP A 206 -25.15 3.13 4.53
CA ASP A 206 -25.92 2.72 5.70
C ASP A 206 -25.16 1.71 6.58
N PHE A 207 -23.84 1.71 6.47
CA PHE A 207 -22.95 0.71 7.07
C PHE A 207 -23.15 0.56 8.57
N LEU A 208 -23.20 1.66 9.31
CA LEU A 208 -23.29 1.62 10.77
C LEU A 208 -24.65 1.11 11.24
N GLU A 209 -25.72 1.59 10.62
CA GLU A 209 -27.10 1.20 10.90
C GLU A 209 -27.28 -0.30 10.64
N ARG A 210 -26.85 -0.77 9.47
CA ARG A 210 -26.93 -2.18 9.08
C ARG A 210 -26.09 -3.07 10.01
N SER A 211 -24.92 -2.60 10.43
CA SER A 211 -24.06 -3.33 11.37
C SER A 211 -24.71 -3.46 12.75
N LEU A 212 -25.36 -2.40 13.24
CA LEU A 212 -26.11 -2.43 14.51
C LEU A 212 -27.33 -3.36 14.45
N GLU A 213 -28.10 -3.31 13.36
CA GLU A 213 -29.24 -4.21 13.13
C GLU A 213 -28.81 -5.68 13.06
N TRP A 214 -27.74 -5.95 12.30
CA TRP A 214 -27.18 -7.29 12.17
C TRP A 214 -26.67 -7.82 13.52
N ALA A 215 -25.95 -7.00 14.27
CA ALA A 215 -25.48 -7.37 15.60
C ALA A 215 -26.64 -7.68 16.56
N ALA A 216 -27.73 -6.91 16.53
CA ALA A 216 -28.93 -7.20 17.29
C ALA A 216 -29.55 -8.56 16.89
N GLY A 217 -29.59 -8.87 15.59
CA GLY A 217 -30.06 -10.18 15.12
C GLY A 217 -29.21 -11.34 15.64
N VAL A 218 -27.88 -11.16 15.66
CA VAL A 218 -26.95 -12.15 16.25
C VAL A 218 -27.20 -12.33 17.76
N VAL A 219 -27.30 -11.22 18.47
CA VAL A 219 -27.56 -11.25 19.96
C VAL A 219 -28.87 -11.93 20.30
N LYS A 220 -29.92 -11.74 19.51
CA LYS A 220 -31.22 -12.40 19.68
C LYS A 220 -31.24 -13.87 19.22
N GLY A 221 -30.17 -14.36 18.56
CA GLY A 221 -30.14 -15.68 17.96
C GLY A 221 -30.95 -15.81 16.66
N GLU A 222 -31.38 -14.71 16.07
CA GLU A 222 -32.07 -14.67 14.77
C GLU A 222 -31.13 -14.86 13.61
N ILE A 223 -29.84 -14.53 13.81
CA ILE A 223 -28.77 -14.69 12.84
C ILE A 223 -27.70 -15.62 13.43
N THR A 224 -27.44 -16.73 12.73
CA THR A 224 -26.32 -17.63 13.02
C THR A 224 -25.20 -17.33 12.04
N VAL A 225 -23.98 -17.12 12.55
CA VAL A 225 -22.79 -16.89 11.72
C VAL A 225 -22.09 -18.21 11.47
N GLU A 226 -22.15 -18.67 10.23
CA GLU A 226 -21.41 -19.84 9.79
C GLU A 226 -20.01 -19.47 9.38
N ARG A 227 -19.01 -20.25 9.81
CA ARG A 227 -17.62 -20.06 9.44
C ARG A 227 -17.06 -21.33 8.80
N PRO A 228 -16.10 -21.21 7.87
CA PRO A 228 -15.47 -22.39 7.27
C PRO A 228 -14.83 -23.28 8.32
N GLU A 229 -14.98 -24.58 8.17
CA GLU A 229 -14.22 -25.54 8.95
C GLU A 229 -12.74 -25.48 8.59
N ILE A 230 -11.87 -25.48 9.59
CA ILE A 230 -10.42 -25.38 9.39
C ILE A 230 -9.83 -26.77 9.25
N ASP A 231 -9.29 -27.05 8.07
CA ASP A 231 -8.52 -28.27 7.82
C ASP A 231 -7.13 -28.17 8.49
N ARG A 232 -6.99 -28.80 9.63
CA ARG A 232 -5.73 -28.85 10.39
C ARG A 232 -4.74 -29.86 9.81
N ASP A 233 -5.17 -30.83 9.02
CA ASP A 233 -4.29 -31.83 8.43
C ASP A 233 -3.40 -31.24 7.34
N MET A 234 -3.92 -30.23 6.61
CA MET A 234 -3.14 -29.52 5.61
C MET A 234 -2.13 -28.50 6.18
N TRP A 235 -2.19 -28.20 7.49
CA TRP A 235 -1.43 -27.10 8.10
C TRP A 235 0.08 -27.20 7.86
N ASP A 236 0.67 -28.34 8.21
CA ASP A 236 2.13 -28.54 8.11
C ASP A 236 2.61 -28.54 6.66
N GLY A 237 1.82 -29.11 5.75
CA GLY A 237 2.10 -29.08 4.31
C GLY A 237 2.11 -27.67 3.74
N VAL A 238 1.13 -26.85 4.12
CA VAL A 238 1.06 -25.43 3.71
C VAL A 238 2.28 -24.66 4.19
N LEU A 239 2.65 -24.83 5.47
CA LEU A 239 3.78 -24.09 6.05
C LEU A 239 5.12 -24.59 5.49
N PHE A 240 5.24 -25.87 5.16
CA PHE A 240 6.41 -26.41 4.45
C PHE A 240 6.61 -25.73 3.08
N PHE A 241 5.55 -25.64 2.28
CA PHE A 241 5.62 -24.92 0.99
C PHE A 241 5.87 -23.41 1.17
N ALA A 242 5.26 -22.79 2.18
CA ALA A 242 5.54 -21.38 2.48
C ALA A 242 7.01 -21.17 2.85
N ARG A 243 7.61 -22.07 3.62
CA ARG A 243 9.05 -22.07 3.95
C ARG A 243 9.91 -22.13 2.70
N GLN A 244 9.66 -23.08 1.82
CA GLN A 244 10.42 -23.19 0.56
C GLN A 244 10.34 -21.91 -0.28
N GLN A 245 9.15 -21.31 -0.40
CA GLN A 245 8.97 -20.08 -1.15
C GLN A 245 9.71 -18.87 -0.51
N LEU A 246 9.74 -18.81 0.82
CA LEU A 246 10.49 -17.77 1.54
C LEU A 246 12.00 -17.94 1.34
N ASP A 247 12.51 -19.15 1.49
CA ASP A 247 13.93 -19.45 1.34
C ASP A 247 14.41 -19.16 -0.09
N GLU A 248 13.62 -19.52 -1.09
CA GLU A 248 13.90 -19.28 -2.51
C GLU A 248 13.92 -17.78 -2.87
N LYS A 249 13.06 -16.99 -2.25
CA LYS A 249 12.93 -15.56 -2.57
C LYS A 249 13.77 -14.64 -1.71
N LEU A 250 13.92 -14.97 -0.44
CA LEU A 250 14.47 -14.07 0.57
C LEU A 250 15.87 -14.48 1.04
N HIS A 251 16.29 -15.72 0.81
CA HIS A 251 17.60 -16.24 1.21
C HIS A 251 17.97 -15.90 2.67
N GLY A 252 16.98 -15.88 3.57
CA GLY A 252 17.16 -15.52 4.98
C GLY A 252 17.26 -14.02 5.29
N ALA A 253 17.19 -13.14 4.29
CA ALA A 253 17.38 -11.69 4.48
C ALA A 253 16.23 -10.96 5.20
N VAL A 254 15.09 -11.64 5.47
CA VAL A 254 13.94 -11.07 6.16
C VAL A 254 13.58 -11.91 7.40
N PRO A 255 14.23 -11.68 8.55
CA PRO A 255 14.00 -12.48 9.78
C PRO A 255 12.54 -12.49 10.23
N SER A 256 11.82 -11.38 10.05
CA SER A 256 10.39 -11.28 10.39
C SER A 256 9.52 -12.29 9.66
N ALA A 257 9.82 -12.60 8.40
CA ALA A 257 9.08 -13.62 7.64
C ALA A 257 9.27 -15.03 8.25
N ASN A 258 10.48 -15.34 8.68
CA ASN A 258 10.78 -16.62 9.35
C ASN A 258 10.09 -16.70 10.70
N LYS A 259 10.14 -15.62 11.50
CA LYS A 259 9.44 -15.57 12.80
C LYS A 259 7.93 -15.68 12.64
N ALA A 260 7.34 -15.01 11.68
CA ALA A 260 5.92 -15.14 11.38
C ALA A 260 5.54 -16.58 11.01
N LEU A 261 6.38 -17.26 10.22
CA LEU A 261 6.14 -18.66 9.85
C LEU A 261 6.24 -19.62 11.07
N GLU A 262 7.19 -19.39 11.98
CA GLU A 262 7.32 -20.11 13.25
C GLU A 262 6.06 -19.95 14.13
N LEU A 263 5.55 -18.73 14.24
CA LEU A 263 4.33 -18.43 15.00
C LEU A 263 3.07 -19.05 14.36
N LEU A 264 2.99 -19.06 13.03
CA LEU A 264 1.91 -19.75 12.32
C LEU A 264 1.96 -21.28 12.55
N ALA A 265 3.15 -21.86 12.66
CA ALA A 265 3.29 -23.27 13.01
C ALA A 265 2.83 -23.53 14.45
N LEU A 266 3.22 -22.65 15.38
CA LEU A 266 2.82 -22.76 16.79
C LEU A 266 1.30 -22.64 16.96
N ALA A 267 0.64 -21.79 16.18
CA ALA A 267 -0.81 -21.52 16.26
C ALA A 267 -1.69 -22.76 15.98
N LYS A 268 -1.11 -23.82 15.42
CA LYS A 268 -1.81 -25.09 15.19
C LYS A 268 -2.29 -25.73 16.48
N ASP A 269 -1.40 -25.84 17.47
CA ASP A 269 -1.62 -26.67 18.65
C ASP A 269 -1.44 -25.93 19.99
N ALA A 270 -0.85 -24.72 19.97
CA ALA A 270 -0.63 -23.93 21.17
C ALA A 270 -1.92 -23.36 21.74
N SER A 271 -1.95 -23.19 23.05
CA SER A 271 -2.97 -22.36 23.67
C SER A 271 -2.81 -20.90 23.21
N PHE A 272 -3.90 -20.12 23.26
CA PHE A 272 -3.82 -18.69 22.92
C PHE A 272 -2.81 -17.95 23.80
N ALA A 273 -2.73 -18.30 25.09
CA ALA A 273 -1.78 -17.69 26.01
C ALA A 273 -0.31 -18.01 25.65
N ASP A 274 0.00 -19.26 25.31
CA ASP A 274 1.35 -19.66 24.89
C ASP A 274 1.72 -19.00 23.56
N GLY A 275 0.78 -18.96 22.61
CA GLY A 275 0.97 -18.34 21.32
C GLY A 275 1.25 -16.83 21.42
N THR A 276 0.49 -16.10 22.23
CA THR A 276 0.68 -14.66 22.45
C THR A 276 1.97 -14.35 23.24
N ALA A 277 2.36 -15.21 24.17
CA ALA A 277 3.66 -15.08 24.84
C ALA A 277 4.81 -15.23 23.83
N ALA A 278 4.77 -16.25 22.96
CA ALA A 278 5.76 -16.43 21.90
C ALA A 278 5.78 -15.26 20.90
N GLU A 279 4.61 -14.72 20.57
CA GLU A 279 4.45 -13.53 19.72
C GLU A 279 5.14 -12.30 20.33
N THR A 280 4.93 -12.06 21.65
CA THR A 280 5.58 -10.97 22.40
C THR A 280 7.11 -11.07 22.38
N GLU A 281 7.65 -12.27 22.64
CA GLU A 281 9.10 -12.50 22.61
C GLU A 281 9.69 -12.29 21.21
N ALA A 282 9.02 -12.84 20.16
CA ALA A 282 9.45 -12.67 18.78
C ALA A 282 9.37 -11.22 18.32
N LEU A 283 8.31 -10.48 18.70
CA LEU A 283 8.17 -9.06 18.40
C LEU A 283 9.29 -8.25 19.07
N ALA A 284 9.58 -8.53 20.34
CA ALA A 284 10.64 -7.83 21.08
C ALA A 284 12.02 -8.04 20.45
N ASP A 285 12.34 -9.27 20.05
CA ASP A 285 13.60 -9.58 19.35
C ASP A 285 13.71 -8.83 18.02
N LEU A 286 12.62 -8.79 17.23
CA LEU A 286 12.59 -8.08 15.94
C LEU A 286 12.71 -6.56 16.10
N ILE A 287 12.04 -5.94 17.08
CA ILE A 287 12.15 -4.50 17.36
C ILE A 287 13.59 -4.12 17.66
N MET A 288 14.33 -4.97 18.38
CA MET A 288 15.74 -4.74 18.71
C MET A 288 16.69 -5.03 17.55
N GLY A 289 16.22 -5.68 16.48
CA GLY A 289 17.02 -6.07 15.32
C GLY A 289 17.34 -4.91 14.38
N ASP A 290 18.49 -4.99 13.70
CA ASP A 290 18.89 -4.00 12.70
C ASP A 290 18.04 -4.04 11.45
N GLU A 291 17.52 -5.22 11.05
CA GLU A 291 16.67 -5.41 9.89
C GLU A 291 15.33 -4.68 10.03
N SER A 292 14.72 -4.70 11.21
CA SER A 292 13.48 -3.96 11.45
C SER A 292 13.72 -2.46 11.45
N ARG A 293 14.82 -1.99 12.03
CA ARG A 293 15.22 -0.57 11.99
C ARG A 293 15.46 -0.10 10.56
N ALA A 294 16.17 -0.90 9.75
CA ALA A 294 16.41 -0.61 8.35
C ALA A 294 15.11 -0.59 7.52
N SER A 295 14.22 -1.56 7.76
CA SER A 295 12.92 -1.66 7.08
C SER A 295 12.00 -0.49 7.43
N LEU A 296 11.91 -0.10 8.71
CA LEU A 296 11.16 1.07 9.17
C LEU A 296 11.72 2.37 8.59
N TYR A 297 13.05 2.51 8.53
CA TYR A 297 13.69 3.65 7.90
C TYR A 297 13.38 3.73 6.40
N ALA A 298 13.48 2.61 5.69
CA ALA A 298 13.13 2.54 4.26
C ALA A 298 11.65 2.86 4.03
N PHE A 299 10.75 2.32 4.85
CA PHE A 299 9.32 2.61 4.80
C PHE A 299 9.05 4.12 5.00
N ASP A 300 9.68 4.74 6.00
CA ASP A 300 9.55 6.17 6.26
C ASP A 300 10.05 7.03 5.10
N LEU A 301 11.20 6.68 4.51
CA LEU A 301 11.72 7.35 3.31
C LEU A 301 10.70 7.30 2.17
N VAL A 302 10.12 6.12 1.88
CA VAL A 302 9.13 5.97 0.81
C VAL A 302 7.84 6.74 1.12
N GLN A 303 7.34 6.67 2.35
CA GLN A 303 6.08 7.33 2.71
C GLN A 303 6.21 8.86 2.80
N ARG A 304 7.32 9.38 3.30
CA ARG A 304 7.52 10.82 3.45
C ARG A 304 8.21 11.45 2.25
N ARG A 305 9.38 10.94 1.86
CA ARG A 305 10.23 11.56 0.84
C ARG A 305 9.69 11.37 -0.57
N ALA A 306 9.25 10.15 -0.93
CA ALA A 306 8.71 9.92 -2.27
C ALA A 306 7.35 10.61 -2.50
N LYS A 307 6.54 10.80 -1.45
CA LYS A 307 5.27 11.55 -1.54
C LYS A 307 5.45 13.06 -1.47
N ARG A 308 6.56 13.54 -0.87
CA ARG A 308 6.90 14.95 -0.71
C ARG A 308 8.39 15.14 -0.94
N PRO A 309 8.85 15.01 -2.18
CA PRO A 309 10.26 15.15 -2.53
C PRO A 309 10.77 16.53 -2.09
N VAL A 310 12.00 16.57 -1.57
CA VAL A 310 12.62 17.82 -1.15
C VAL A 310 13.19 18.56 -2.36
N GLY A 311 13.01 19.89 -2.41
CA GLY A 311 13.53 20.74 -3.48
C GLY A 311 12.68 20.75 -4.75
N VAL A 312 11.46 20.20 -4.68
CA VAL A 312 10.50 20.25 -5.79
C VAL A 312 9.86 21.64 -5.86
N PRO A 313 9.78 22.27 -7.04
CA PRO A 313 9.10 23.54 -7.24
C PRO A 313 7.59 23.45 -6.95
N ASP A 314 6.94 24.61 -6.85
CA ASP A 314 5.49 24.66 -6.66
C ASP A 314 4.78 23.94 -7.81
N LYS A 315 3.82 23.10 -7.45
CA LYS A 315 3.03 22.29 -8.40
C LYS A 315 2.20 23.14 -9.37
N SER A 316 1.91 24.40 -9.03
CA SER A 316 1.18 25.32 -9.92
C SER A 316 1.97 25.68 -11.16
N LEU A 317 3.30 25.49 -11.16
CA LEU A 317 4.16 25.70 -12.32
C LEU A 317 4.11 24.53 -13.33
N ALA A 318 3.53 23.39 -12.96
CA ALA A 318 3.45 22.24 -13.84
C ALA A 318 2.56 22.51 -15.06
N ARG A 319 3.10 22.23 -16.24
CA ARG A 319 2.38 22.32 -17.51
C ARG A 319 1.55 21.06 -17.72
N LYS A 320 0.40 21.20 -18.36
CA LYS A 320 -0.44 20.06 -18.72
C LYS A 320 0.21 19.28 -19.87
N VAL A 321 0.26 17.97 -19.76
CA VAL A 321 0.73 17.07 -20.82
C VAL A 321 -0.48 16.44 -21.48
N THR A 322 -0.64 16.69 -22.79
CA THR A 322 -1.76 16.18 -23.60
C THR A 322 -1.30 15.22 -24.69
N LYS A 323 0.00 15.20 -25.02
CA LYS A 323 0.64 14.25 -25.97
C LYS A 323 2.08 14.01 -25.56
N VAL A 324 2.51 12.76 -25.68
CA VAL A 324 3.88 12.32 -25.39
C VAL A 324 4.57 11.82 -26.64
N GLY A 325 5.78 12.31 -26.88
CA GLY A 325 6.71 11.79 -27.88
C GLY A 325 7.77 10.90 -27.24
N ILE A 326 8.13 9.80 -27.91
CA ILE A 326 9.22 8.91 -27.46
C ILE A 326 10.20 8.71 -28.60
N VAL A 327 11.43 9.11 -28.41
CA VAL A 327 12.51 8.91 -29.38
C VAL A 327 13.22 7.60 -29.05
N GLY A 328 13.12 6.65 -29.96
CA GLY A 328 13.51 5.25 -29.83
C GLY A 328 12.26 4.34 -29.82
N ALA A 329 12.43 3.12 -30.34
CA ALA A 329 11.42 2.07 -30.32
C ALA A 329 11.96 0.73 -29.78
N GLY A 330 13.07 0.78 -29.05
CA GLY A 330 13.64 -0.37 -28.35
C GLY A 330 12.79 -0.79 -27.15
N LEU A 331 13.28 -1.79 -26.41
CA LEU A 331 12.55 -2.37 -25.26
C LEU A 331 12.15 -1.32 -24.21
N MET A 332 13.07 -0.43 -23.81
CA MET A 332 12.77 0.63 -22.84
C MET A 332 11.71 1.59 -23.38
N ALA A 333 11.87 2.08 -24.59
CA ALA A 333 10.93 2.99 -25.24
C ALA A 333 9.50 2.39 -25.33
N SER A 334 9.40 1.12 -25.71
CA SER A 334 8.11 0.42 -25.81
C SER A 334 7.46 0.22 -24.44
N GLN A 335 8.22 -0.08 -23.38
CA GLN A 335 7.71 -0.15 -22.00
C GLN A 335 7.25 1.23 -21.50
N LEU A 336 7.99 2.29 -21.82
CA LEU A 336 7.59 3.66 -21.53
C LEU A 336 6.29 4.03 -22.25
N ALA A 337 6.17 3.71 -23.55
CA ALA A 337 4.95 3.98 -24.32
C ALA A 337 3.71 3.35 -23.67
N LEU A 338 3.80 2.08 -23.28
CA LEU A 338 2.73 1.39 -22.58
C LEU A 338 2.39 2.06 -21.24
N LEU A 339 3.40 2.45 -20.45
CA LEU A 339 3.20 3.08 -19.15
C LEU A 339 2.54 4.45 -19.31
N PHE A 340 3.04 5.31 -20.21
CA PHE A 340 2.50 6.64 -20.45
C PHE A 340 1.05 6.57 -20.98
N ALA A 341 0.77 5.76 -22.02
CA ALA A 341 -0.56 5.61 -22.56
C ALA A 341 -1.57 5.10 -21.51
N ARG A 342 -1.16 4.14 -20.69
CA ARG A 342 -2.01 3.54 -19.65
C ARG A 342 -2.30 4.48 -18.47
N ARG A 343 -1.37 5.37 -18.12
CA ARG A 343 -1.45 6.19 -16.90
C ARG A 343 -1.91 7.62 -17.16
N LEU A 344 -1.46 8.22 -18.24
CA LEU A 344 -1.87 9.57 -18.62
C LEU A 344 -3.13 9.56 -19.51
N GLU A 345 -3.42 8.44 -20.18
CA GLU A 345 -4.52 8.29 -21.13
C GLU A 345 -4.49 9.32 -22.27
N VAL A 346 -3.27 9.69 -22.70
CA VAL A 346 -3.01 10.63 -23.81
C VAL A 346 -2.35 9.91 -24.99
N PRO A 347 -2.41 10.46 -26.22
CA PRO A 347 -1.67 9.95 -27.36
C PRO A 347 -0.17 9.86 -27.06
N VAL A 348 0.44 8.73 -27.45
CA VAL A 348 1.88 8.45 -27.34
C VAL A 348 2.39 8.03 -28.71
N VAL A 349 3.41 8.72 -29.21
CA VAL A 349 4.00 8.44 -30.52
C VAL A 349 5.46 8.03 -30.36
N LEU A 350 5.82 6.84 -30.91
CA LEU A 350 7.21 6.36 -30.96
C LEU A 350 7.86 6.74 -32.30
N THR A 351 9.14 7.10 -32.27
CA THR A 351 9.95 7.25 -33.50
C THR A 351 11.24 6.47 -33.35
N ASP A 352 11.78 5.97 -34.49
CA ASP A 352 13.11 5.35 -34.57
C ASP A 352 13.71 5.60 -35.97
N LEU A 353 14.89 5.07 -36.20
CA LEU A 353 15.64 5.26 -37.45
C LEU A 353 14.97 4.63 -38.66
N ASP A 354 14.23 3.54 -38.49
CA ASP A 354 13.52 2.83 -39.55
C ASP A 354 12.14 2.32 -39.13
N GLN A 355 11.27 2.11 -40.11
CA GLN A 355 9.88 1.70 -39.89
C GLN A 355 9.75 0.33 -39.19
N ALA A 356 10.66 -0.60 -39.49
CA ALA A 356 10.57 -1.94 -38.88
C ALA A 356 10.81 -1.91 -37.36
N ARG A 357 11.67 -1.03 -36.87
CA ARG A 357 11.88 -0.80 -35.42
C ARG A 357 10.66 -0.16 -34.81
N VAL A 358 10.10 0.85 -35.47
CA VAL A 358 8.88 1.53 -35.00
C VAL A 358 7.74 0.54 -34.89
N ASP A 359 7.48 -0.25 -35.92
CA ASP A 359 6.40 -1.25 -35.96
C ASP A 359 6.59 -2.28 -34.84
N LYS A 360 7.79 -2.79 -34.64
CA LYS A 360 8.12 -3.72 -33.56
C LYS A 360 7.85 -3.12 -32.17
N GLY A 361 8.13 -1.82 -31.99
CA GLY A 361 7.84 -1.11 -30.73
C GLY A 361 6.33 -1.01 -30.45
N VAL A 362 5.55 -0.67 -31.46
CA VAL A 362 4.08 -0.61 -31.37
C VAL A 362 3.49 -2.01 -31.16
N GLU A 363 3.95 -3.01 -31.91
CA GLU A 363 3.53 -4.42 -31.74
C GLU A 363 3.81 -4.95 -30.34
N TYR A 364 4.96 -4.59 -29.75
CA TYR A 364 5.25 -4.93 -28.35
C TYR A 364 4.18 -4.40 -27.42
N VAL A 365 3.78 -3.12 -27.56
CA VAL A 365 2.73 -2.51 -26.71
C VAL A 365 1.40 -3.24 -26.88
N HIS A 366 0.97 -3.49 -28.12
CA HIS A 366 -0.27 -4.20 -28.43
C HIS A 366 -0.26 -5.62 -27.83
N GLY A 367 0.85 -6.35 -28.00
CA GLY A 367 0.99 -7.69 -27.44
C GLY A 367 0.98 -7.74 -25.90
N GLN A 368 1.45 -6.68 -25.20
CA GLN A 368 1.30 -6.59 -23.74
C GLN A 368 -0.15 -6.30 -23.34
N VAL A 369 -0.86 -5.47 -24.10
CA VAL A 369 -2.30 -5.21 -23.88
C VAL A 369 -3.10 -6.50 -24.07
N ASP A 370 -2.85 -7.27 -25.13
CA ASP A 370 -3.51 -8.57 -25.39
C ASP A 370 -3.27 -9.58 -24.25
N LYS A 371 -2.04 -9.62 -23.71
CA LYS A 371 -1.74 -10.44 -22.52
C LYS A 371 -2.50 -10.00 -21.27
N MET A 372 -2.80 -8.71 -21.10
CA MET A 372 -3.63 -8.25 -20.00
C MET A 372 -5.08 -8.68 -20.15
N VAL A 373 -5.63 -8.61 -21.36
CA VAL A 373 -6.99 -9.08 -21.67
C VAL A 373 -7.09 -10.59 -21.44
N SER A 374 -6.19 -11.37 -22.03
CA SER A 374 -6.22 -12.84 -21.92
C SER A 374 -6.12 -13.37 -20.48
N ARG A 375 -5.52 -12.57 -19.57
CA ARG A 375 -5.42 -12.85 -18.13
C ARG A 375 -6.57 -12.27 -17.31
N GLY A 376 -7.61 -11.72 -17.94
CA GLY A 376 -8.73 -11.09 -17.24
C GLY A 376 -8.37 -9.83 -16.43
N ARG A 377 -7.23 -9.19 -16.74
CA ARG A 377 -6.74 -7.98 -16.04
C ARG A 377 -7.19 -6.68 -16.72
N MET A 378 -7.81 -6.77 -17.89
CA MET A 378 -8.30 -5.64 -18.66
C MET A 378 -9.48 -6.12 -19.52
N ASP A 379 -10.53 -5.31 -19.63
CA ASP A 379 -11.63 -5.54 -20.57
C ASP A 379 -11.24 -5.09 -21.97
N GLU A 380 -11.94 -5.60 -22.99
CA GLU A 380 -11.61 -5.33 -24.40
C GLU A 380 -11.87 -3.87 -24.81
N GLY A 381 -12.86 -3.19 -24.20
CA GLY A 381 -13.13 -1.78 -24.46
C GLY A 381 -11.96 -0.89 -24.02
N THR A 382 -11.45 -1.11 -22.81
CA THR A 382 -10.24 -0.45 -22.29
C THR A 382 -9.00 -0.80 -23.12
N ALA A 383 -8.88 -2.06 -23.57
CA ALA A 383 -7.77 -2.50 -24.39
C ALA A 383 -7.78 -1.82 -25.78
N ALA A 384 -8.94 -1.73 -26.44
CA ALA A 384 -9.09 -1.05 -27.72
C ALA A 384 -8.73 0.44 -27.62
N LYS A 385 -9.21 1.13 -26.56
CA LYS A 385 -8.81 2.52 -26.27
C LYS A 385 -7.30 2.64 -26.15
N LEU A 386 -6.65 1.78 -25.37
CA LEU A 386 -5.21 1.84 -25.10
C LEU A 386 -4.37 1.57 -26.35
N ARG A 387 -4.77 0.59 -27.19
CA ARG A 387 -4.10 0.35 -28.49
C ARG A 387 -4.20 1.59 -29.38
N GLY A 388 -5.35 2.27 -29.43
CA GLY A 388 -5.57 3.48 -30.22
C GLY A 388 -4.76 4.70 -29.75
N LEU A 389 -4.29 4.72 -28.52
CA LEU A 389 -3.44 5.80 -27.98
C LEU A 389 -1.97 5.69 -28.41
N VAL A 390 -1.49 4.52 -28.85
CA VAL A 390 -0.08 4.31 -29.20
C VAL A 390 0.07 4.18 -30.70
N SER A 391 0.92 5.03 -31.28
CA SER A 391 1.26 5.02 -32.70
C SER A 391 2.77 5.15 -32.90
N GLY A 392 3.22 4.99 -34.13
CA GLY A 392 4.62 5.13 -34.48
C GLY A 392 4.85 5.78 -35.84
N SER A 393 5.94 6.48 -36.01
CA SER A 393 6.35 7.12 -37.26
C SER A 393 7.87 7.25 -37.35
N VAL A 394 8.44 7.20 -38.52
CA VAL A 394 9.85 7.59 -38.75
C VAL A 394 10.00 9.08 -38.92
N ASP A 395 8.91 9.79 -39.23
CA ASP A 395 8.89 11.24 -39.36
C ASP A 395 8.73 11.89 -37.98
N LYS A 396 9.76 12.62 -37.53
CA LYS A 396 9.78 13.31 -36.25
C LYS A 396 8.83 14.52 -36.19
N SER A 397 8.33 15.02 -37.34
CA SER A 397 7.33 16.10 -37.36
C SER A 397 6.05 15.78 -36.58
N VAL A 398 5.78 14.49 -36.34
CA VAL A 398 4.67 14.02 -35.48
C VAL A 398 4.79 14.50 -34.03
N PHE A 399 5.93 15.06 -33.61
CA PHE A 399 6.14 15.61 -32.27
C PHE A 399 5.80 17.11 -32.17
N ALA A 400 5.39 17.76 -33.24
CA ALA A 400 5.17 19.22 -33.25
C ALA A 400 4.19 19.71 -32.18
N ASP A 401 3.21 18.90 -31.82
CA ASP A 401 2.20 19.15 -30.79
C ASP A 401 2.42 18.33 -29.50
N ALA A 402 3.60 17.72 -29.30
CA ALA A 402 3.94 17.00 -28.08
C ALA A 402 4.38 17.97 -26.99
N ASP A 403 3.82 17.81 -25.79
CA ASP A 403 4.14 18.62 -24.60
C ASP A 403 5.30 18.03 -23.79
N PHE A 404 5.54 16.73 -23.96
CA PHE A 404 6.57 15.99 -23.26
C PHE A 404 7.23 14.99 -24.21
N VAL A 405 8.52 15.16 -24.47
CA VAL A 405 9.28 14.23 -25.31
C VAL A 405 10.36 13.57 -24.48
N ILE A 406 10.40 12.23 -24.48
CA ILE A 406 11.45 11.46 -23.81
C ILE A 406 12.27 10.67 -24.81
N GLU A 407 13.60 10.77 -24.73
CA GLU A 407 14.50 9.92 -25.50
C GLU A 407 14.95 8.69 -24.68
N ALA A 408 14.96 7.55 -25.35
CA ALA A 408 15.45 6.27 -24.87
C ALA A 408 16.29 5.59 -25.96
N VAL A 409 17.21 6.35 -26.54
CA VAL A 409 18.16 5.92 -27.56
C VAL A 409 19.46 5.39 -26.95
N PHE A 410 20.45 5.06 -27.79
CA PHE A 410 21.74 4.56 -27.31
C PHE A 410 22.40 5.50 -26.31
N GLU A 411 23.04 4.94 -25.28
CA GLU A 411 23.73 5.67 -24.21
C GLU A 411 25.05 6.24 -24.70
N ASN A 412 24.95 7.27 -25.57
CA ASN A 412 26.07 8.01 -26.16
C ASN A 412 25.72 9.50 -26.19
N LEU A 413 26.59 10.34 -25.62
CA LEU A 413 26.32 11.78 -25.44
C LEU A 413 26.11 12.50 -26.78
N ASP A 414 26.95 12.21 -27.81
CA ASP A 414 26.85 12.89 -29.10
C ASP A 414 25.56 12.53 -29.84
N VAL A 415 25.15 11.25 -29.77
CA VAL A 415 23.86 10.81 -30.32
C VAL A 415 22.71 11.53 -29.65
N LYS A 416 22.73 11.64 -28.34
CA LYS A 416 21.67 12.33 -27.58
C LYS A 416 21.63 13.84 -27.85
N LYS A 417 22.79 14.49 -27.96
CA LYS A 417 22.90 15.89 -28.40
C LYS A 417 22.31 16.11 -29.79
N GLN A 418 22.62 15.23 -30.74
CA GLN A 418 22.06 15.30 -32.08
C GLN A 418 20.52 15.15 -32.07
N VAL A 419 20.02 14.17 -31.32
CA VAL A 419 18.56 13.97 -31.16
C VAL A 419 17.92 15.23 -30.65
N TRP A 420 18.46 15.83 -29.59
CA TRP A 420 17.87 17.04 -28.99
C TRP A 420 17.93 18.24 -29.92
N ALA A 421 19.02 18.45 -30.65
CA ALA A 421 19.16 19.52 -31.63
C ALA A 421 18.14 19.40 -32.79
N GLU A 422 17.72 18.21 -33.15
CA GLU A 422 16.65 17.96 -34.12
C GLU A 422 15.25 18.20 -33.51
N ILE A 423 14.98 17.61 -32.34
CA ILE A 423 13.65 17.66 -31.68
C ILE A 423 13.31 19.10 -31.26
N GLU A 424 14.28 19.85 -30.75
CA GLU A 424 14.08 21.21 -30.30
C GLU A 424 13.45 22.10 -31.37
N LYS A 425 13.79 21.90 -32.64
CA LYS A 425 13.29 22.65 -33.80
C LYS A 425 11.85 22.30 -34.18
N ILE A 426 11.35 21.18 -33.68
CA ILE A 426 10.05 20.62 -34.06
C ILE A 426 9.00 20.95 -33.02
N VAL A 427 9.34 20.77 -31.74
CA VAL A 427 8.39 20.88 -30.63
C VAL A 427 8.19 22.34 -30.18
N SER A 428 7.08 22.60 -29.48
CA SER A 428 6.83 23.88 -28.84
C SER A 428 7.97 24.27 -27.89
N PRO A 429 8.31 25.56 -27.74
CA PRO A 429 9.29 26.05 -26.75
C PRO A 429 8.94 25.63 -25.31
N ASP A 430 7.66 25.39 -25.01
CA ASP A 430 7.19 24.97 -23.70
C ASP A 430 7.27 23.46 -23.48
N ALA A 431 7.58 22.66 -24.50
CA ALA A 431 7.66 21.21 -24.37
C ALA A 431 8.86 20.77 -23.50
N VAL A 432 8.61 19.83 -22.60
CA VAL A 432 9.66 19.22 -21.77
C VAL A 432 10.46 18.21 -22.61
N LEU A 433 11.79 18.32 -22.58
CA LEU A 433 12.71 17.37 -23.19
C LEU A 433 13.35 16.49 -22.11
N ALA A 434 12.88 15.26 -22.01
CA ALA A 434 13.28 14.32 -20.97
C ALA A 434 14.26 13.26 -21.50
N THR A 435 15.33 12.97 -20.78
CA THR A 435 16.28 11.91 -21.13
C THR A 435 16.22 10.75 -20.14
N ASN A 436 16.16 9.52 -20.67
CA ASN A 436 16.22 8.32 -19.84
C ASN A 436 17.67 7.82 -19.61
N THR A 437 18.65 8.71 -19.68
CA THR A 437 20.05 8.35 -19.39
C THR A 437 20.23 7.88 -17.96
N SER A 438 21.10 6.88 -17.77
CA SER A 438 21.47 6.38 -16.45
C SER A 438 22.71 7.06 -15.86
N SER A 439 23.55 7.69 -16.70
CA SER A 439 24.88 8.14 -16.26
C SER A 439 25.40 9.38 -16.98
N LEU A 440 24.86 9.75 -18.13
CA LEU A 440 25.35 10.89 -18.89
C LEU A 440 24.88 12.22 -18.31
N SER A 441 25.71 13.26 -18.40
CA SER A 441 25.38 14.57 -17.87
C SER A 441 24.22 15.23 -18.63
N VAL A 442 23.12 15.49 -17.92
CA VAL A 442 21.97 16.24 -18.44
C VAL A 442 22.36 17.66 -18.84
N THR A 443 23.24 18.30 -18.07
CA THR A 443 23.81 19.61 -18.35
C THR A 443 24.57 19.62 -19.68
N ALA A 444 25.42 18.61 -19.90
CA ALA A 444 26.19 18.51 -21.14
C ALA A 444 25.31 18.23 -22.37
N MET A 445 24.23 17.46 -22.21
CA MET A 445 23.26 17.22 -23.29
C MET A 445 22.53 18.48 -23.71
N ALA A 446 22.22 19.35 -22.75
CA ALA A 446 21.46 20.58 -22.97
C ALA A 446 22.33 21.78 -23.41
N ALA A 447 23.65 21.67 -23.32
CA ALA A 447 24.59 22.81 -23.45
C ALA A 447 24.48 23.59 -24.77
N ASP A 448 24.20 22.88 -25.85
CA ASP A 448 24.21 23.44 -27.22
C ASP A 448 22.77 23.79 -27.71
N LEU A 449 21.75 23.64 -26.88
CA LEU A 449 20.36 23.96 -27.24
C LEU A 449 20.05 25.46 -27.06
N ASP A 450 19.12 25.95 -27.85
CA ASP A 450 18.59 27.32 -27.71
C ASP A 450 17.78 27.47 -26.40
N HIS A 451 17.06 26.40 -25.98
CA HIS A 451 16.21 26.34 -24.78
C HIS A 451 16.62 25.20 -23.83
N PRO A 452 17.82 25.24 -23.23
CA PRO A 452 18.34 24.19 -22.36
C PRO A 452 17.57 24.09 -21.03
N GLU A 453 16.79 25.10 -20.65
CA GLU A 453 16.00 25.15 -19.40
C GLU A 453 14.87 24.13 -19.37
N ARG A 454 14.45 23.61 -20.54
CA ARG A 454 13.41 22.59 -20.66
C ARG A 454 13.90 21.15 -20.68
N VAL A 455 15.22 20.95 -20.52
CA VAL A 455 15.82 19.61 -20.49
C VAL A 455 15.90 19.11 -19.06
N VAL A 456 15.51 17.83 -18.85
CA VAL A 456 15.48 17.16 -17.55
C VAL A 456 15.84 15.69 -17.70
N GLY A 457 16.57 15.12 -16.75
CA GLY A 457 16.70 13.67 -16.64
C GLY A 457 15.42 13.07 -16.08
N PHE A 458 14.99 11.96 -16.68
CA PHE A 458 13.75 11.26 -16.31
C PHE A 458 14.02 9.76 -16.36
N HIS A 459 14.85 9.29 -15.39
CA HIS A 459 15.48 7.99 -15.41
C HIS A 459 14.61 6.91 -14.77
N PHE A 460 14.19 5.95 -15.58
CA PHE A 460 13.45 4.77 -15.17
C PHE A 460 14.34 3.56 -14.96
N PHE A 461 13.90 2.67 -14.11
CA PHE A 461 14.53 1.37 -13.89
C PHE A 461 13.73 0.26 -14.59
N ASN A 462 14.44 -0.71 -15.15
CA ASN A 462 13.84 -1.85 -15.85
C ASN A 462 13.58 -3.03 -14.89
N PRO A 463 12.39 -3.66 -14.89
CA PRO A 463 11.23 -3.41 -15.75
C PRO A 463 10.42 -2.15 -15.37
N VAL A 464 10.16 -1.28 -16.35
CA VAL A 464 9.52 0.03 -16.13
C VAL A 464 8.16 -0.07 -15.42
N ALA A 465 7.37 -1.09 -15.74
CA ALA A 465 6.05 -1.27 -15.15
C ALA A 465 6.08 -1.73 -13.67
N VAL A 466 7.21 -2.28 -13.22
CA VAL A 466 7.35 -2.94 -11.90
C VAL A 466 8.09 -2.07 -10.90
N LEU A 467 9.26 -1.54 -11.30
CA LEU A 467 10.10 -0.78 -10.37
C LEU A 467 9.49 0.59 -10.09
N PRO A 468 9.30 0.94 -8.81
CA PRO A 468 8.56 2.15 -8.43
C PRO A 468 9.39 3.43 -8.53
N LEU A 469 10.72 3.37 -8.49
CA LEU A 469 11.59 4.54 -8.45
C LEU A 469 11.65 5.25 -9.82
N LEU A 470 11.64 6.57 -9.77
CA LEU A 470 11.93 7.47 -10.88
C LEU A 470 12.85 8.57 -10.39
N GLU A 471 14.05 8.65 -10.96
CA GLU A 471 14.99 9.75 -10.71
C GLU A 471 14.71 10.90 -11.67
N ILE A 472 14.44 12.08 -11.12
CA ILE A 472 14.30 13.32 -11.86
C ILE A 472 15.58 14.10 -11.66
N VAL A 473 16.41 14.15 -12.72
CA VAL A 473 17.75 14.74 -12.64
C VAL A 473 17.71 16.17 -13.14
N LYS A 474 18.05 17.12 -12.25
CA LYS A 474 18.13 18.54 -12.57
C LYS A 474 19.49 18.84 -13.23
N GLY A 475 19.48 19.28 -14.50
CA GLY A 475 20.63 19.93 -15.10
C GLY A 475 20.81 21.35 -14.54
N GLU A 476 22.00 21.94 -14.73
CA GLU A 476 22.31 23.29 -14.21
C GLU A 476 21.32 24.37 -14.67
N ARG A 477 20.81 24.25 -15.89
CA ARG A 477 19.90 25.23 -16.51
C ARG A 477 18.43 24.82 -16.45
N THR A 478 18.09 23.62 -15.99
CA THR A 478 16.69 23.13 -15.89
C THR A 478 15.86 24.08 -15.05
N ASP A 479 14.77 24.62 -15.59
CA ASP A 479 13.87 25.56 -14.91
C ASP A 479 12.87 24.87 -14.00
N ASP A 480 12.24 25.65 -13.15
CA ASP A 480 11.28 25.15 -12.16
C ASP A 480 9.97 24.65 -12.80
N ALA A 481 9.55 25.20 -13.96
CA ALA A 481 8.35 24.73 -14.65
C ALA A 481 8.57 23.34 -15.28
N THR A 482 9.73 23.12 -15.85
CA THR A 482 10.16 21.81 -16.36
C THR A 482 10.22 20.77 -15.25
N LEU A 483 10.85 21.11 -14.10
CA LEU A 483 10.89 20.24 -12.94
C LEU A 483 9.50 19.93 -12.38
N ALA A 484 8.66 20.95 -12.19
CA ALA A 484 7.29 20.77 -11.69
C ALA A 484 6.49 19.86 -12.62
N THR A 485 6.64 20.01 -13.94
CA THR A 485 5.98 19.16 -14.95
C THR A 485 6.49 17.73 -14.88
N ALA A 486 7.80 17.53 -14.79
CA ALA A 486 8.40 16.20 -14.65
C ALA A 486 7.89 15.47 -13.38
N PHE A 487 7.84 16.17 -12.25
CA PHE A 487 7.28 15.61 -11.00
C PHE A 487 5.77 15.31 -11.11
N ALA A 488 5.00 16.15 -11.76
CA ALA A 488 3.57 15.93 -11.98
C ALA A 488 3.35 14.67 -12.85
N VAL A 489 4.07 14.54 -13.96
CA VAL A 489 4.05 13.37 -14.84
C VAL A 489 4.46 12.12 -14.07
N GLY A 490 5.58 12.14 -13.35
CA GLY A 490 6.05 11.00 -12.57
C GLY A 490 5.03 10.51 -11.53
N LYS A 491 4.32 11.45 -10.89
CA LYS A 491 3.24 11.15 -9.95
C LYS A 491 2.02 10.50 -10.64
N GLU A 492 1.63 11.00 -11.80
CA GLU A 492 0.55 10.39 -12.61
C GLU A 492 0.92 8.98 -13.06
N LEU A 493 2.18 8.75 -13.40
CA LEU A 493 2.73 7.43 -13.72
C LEU A 493 2.79 6.48 -12.51
N LYS A 494 2.38 6.94 -11.31
CA LYS A 494 2.43 6.19 -10.03
C LYS A 494 3.86 5.79 -9.64
N LYS A 495 4.82 6.66 -9.91
CA LYS A 495 6.22 6.48 -9.52
C LYS A 495 6.55 7.23 -8.24
N SER A 496 7.52 6.69 -7.49
CA SER A 496 8.17 7.35 -6.36
C SER A 496 9.30 8.22 -6.90
N CYS A 497 9.03 9.51 -7.06
CA CYS A 497 9.97 10.45 -7.68
C CYS A 497 10.97 10.99 -6.65
N VAL A 498 12.25 11.03 -7.02
CA VAL A 498 13.33 11.67 -6.25
C VAL A 498 14.03 12.72 -7.11
N LEU A 499 14.37 13.86 -6.51
CA LEU A 499 15.18 14.87 -7.16
C LEU A 499 16.66 14.52 -7.03
N VAL A 500 17.34 14.44 -8.16
CA VAL A 500 18.79 14.21 -8.28
C VAL A 500 19.43 15.43 -8.90
N LYS A 501 20.68 15.75 -8.49
CA LYS A 501 21.47 16.88 -9.02
C LYS A 501 22.70 16.37 -9.71
#